data_26101bc1e792d35185fa85886b636a3f
#
_entry.id   26101bc1e792d35185fa85886b636a3f
#
_cell.length_a   1.000
_cell.length_b   1.000
_cell.length_c   1.000
_cell.angle_alpha   90.00
_cell.angle_beta   90.00
_cell.angle_gamma   90.00
#
_symmetry.space_group_name_H-M   'P 1'
#
loop_
_entity.id
_entity.type
_entity.pdbx_description
1 polymer ?
#
loop_
_entity_poly.entity_id
_entity_poly.type
_entity_poly.pdbx_seq_one_letter_code
_entity_poly.pdbx_strand_id
1 'polypeptide(L)'
;MGVMDWIDKGGDWVEKKVEQGKKLVGEGVEYATHKVSDGLDYVGLHDWADSVEDWGDETASDLGAEVDEKQLGQTEEADELIHGDVKRIEAAAEHLKKFHAAFDSVHAELLKVGSAEWEGEGKEAFAKKFAEHPKKWARAADACEEAAGALTAYGHTVTWAQKQAKEAVRLYKKGKAASKEAVDAHNKKVDAYNAKVDKGEDPGPKPGEFHDPGVADGKEAQRILAEARKQRN
;
A
#
# COMPACT_ATOMS: atom_id res chain seq x y z
N MET A 1 28.44 19.51 -0.46
CA MET A 1 28.07 18.10 -0.31
C MET A 1 27.94 17.53 -1.73
N GLY A 2 28.74 16.54 -2.12
CA GLY A 2 28.76 16.07 -3.51
C GLY A 2 27.63 15.06 -3.74
N VAL A 3 27.17 14.89 -4.99
CA VAL A 3 26.25 13.82 -5.47
C VAL A 3 26.64 12.47 -4.89
N MET A 4 27.92 12.24 -4.72
CA MET A 4 28.55 11.04 -4.19
C MET A 4 28.16 10.73 -2.74
N ASP A 5 28.17 11.77 -1.89
CA ASP A 5 27.81 11.67 -0.47
C ASP A 5 26.30 11.35 -0.29
N TRP A 6 25.55 11.69 -1.32
CA TRP A 6 24.11 11.50 -1.33
C TRP A 6 23.68 10.08 -1.78
N ILE A 7 24.34 9.50 -2.81
CA ILE A 7 24.06 8.13 -3.26
C ILE A 7 24.44 7.12 -2.17
N ASP A 8 25.58 7.33 -1.47
CA ASP A 8 26.00 6.47 -0.37
C ASP A 8 25.00 6.53 0.81
N LYS A 9 24.50 7.73 1.14
CA LYS A 9 23.47 7.88 2.20
C LYS A 9 22.08 7.41 1.79
N GLY A 10 21.76 7.52 0.49
CA GLY A 10 20.51 7.04 -0.07
C GLY A 10 20.43 5.51 -0.12
N GLY A 11 21.53 4.85 -0.52
CA GLY A 11 21.64 3.39 -0.53
C GLY A 11 21.48 2.80 0.86
N ASP A 12 22.26 3.28 1.84
CA ASP A 12 22.14 2.85 3.25
C ASP A 12 20.76 3.13 3.86
N TRP A 13 20.08 4.18 3.39
CA TRP A 13 18.77 4.52 3.88
C TRP A 13 17.69 3.62 3.29
N VAL A 14 17.74 3.32 1.98
CA VAL A 14 16.82 2.38 1.33
C VAL A 14 16.97 0.98 1.95
N GLU A 15 18.20 0.51 2.18
CA GLU A 15 18.46 -0.75 2.85
C GLU A 15 17.84 -0.81 4.27
N LYS A 16 18.08 0.23 5.09
CA LYS A 16 17.47 0.34 6.43
C LYS A 16 15.95 0.50 6.41
N LYS A 17 15.40 1.17 5.39
CA LYS A 17 13.94 1.39 5.29
C LYS A 17 13.21 0.19 4.69
N VAL A 18 13.84 -0.60 3.85
CA VAL A 18 13.30 -1.90 3.42
C VAL A 18 13.21 -2.87 4.61
N GLU A 19 14.18 -2.89 5.51
CA GLU A 19 14.10 -3.67 6.77
C GLU A 19 13.02 -3.14 7.74
N GLN A 20 12.81 -1.83 7.82
CA GLN A 20 11.75 -1.18 8.60
C GLN A 20 10.43 -1.01 7.81
N GLY A 21 10.46 -1.27 6.52
CA GLY A 21 9.53 -0.81 5.48
C GLY A 21 8.18 -1.50 5.42
N LYS A 22 7.81 -2.32 6.39
CA LYS A 22 6.42 -2.78 6.52
C LYS A 22 5.46 -1.71 7.07
N LYS A 23 5.96 -0.56 7.51
CA LYS A 23 5.17 0.49 8.19
C LYS A 23 5.12 1.85 7.48
N LEU A 24 5.95 2.11 6.46
CA LEU A 24 6.16 3.45 5.92
C LEU A 24 6.36 3.46 4.38
N VAL A 25 5.57 2.69 3.64
CA VAL A 25 5.72 2.65 2.17
C VAL A 25 5.46 4.05 1.56
N GLY A 26 4.45 4.78 2.05
CA GLY A 26 4.14 6.14 1.58
C GLY A 26 5.29 7.14 1.83
N GLU A 27 5.70 7.32 3.10
CA GLU A 27 6.81 8.20 3.47
C GLU A 27 8.14 7.76 2.85
N GLY A 28 8.30 6.45 2.63
CA GLY A 28 9.47 5.87 2.00
C GLY A 28 9.60 6.21 0.52
N VAL A 29 8.49 6.18 -0.22
CA VAL A 29 8.45 6.55 -1.65
C VAL A 29 8.72 8.04 -1.82
N GLU A 30 8.02 8.90 -1.06
CA GLU A 30 8.21 10.34 -1.06
C GLU A 30 9.69 10.71 -0.81
N TYR A 31 10.28 10.21 0.28
CA TYR A 31 11.68 10.49 0.59
C TYR A 31 12.64 9.98 -0.49
N ALA A 32 12.41 8.79 -1.03
CA ALA A 32 13.27 8.21 -2.06
C ALA A 32 13.18 9.02 -3.37
N THR A 33 11.99 9.47 -3.77
CA THR A 33 11.81 10.27 -4.99
C THR A 33 12.38 11.66 -4.86
N HIS A 34 12.20 12.38 -3.75
CA HIS A 34 12.88 13.65 -3.50
C HIS A 34 14.40 13.51 -3.56
N LYS A 35 14.93 12.40 -3.06
CA LYS A 35 16.36 12.15 -3.09
C LYS A 35 16.89 11.79 -4.48
N VAL A 36 16.13 11.06 -5.28
CA VAL A 36 16.48 10.81 -6.69
C VAL A 36 16.37 12.10 -7.49
N SER A 37 15.34 12.92 -7.26
CA SER A 37 15.16 14.25 -7.87
C SER A 37 16.36 15.15 -7.60
N ASP A 38 16.76 15.35 -6.33
CA ASP A 38 17.96 16.12 -5.96
C ASP A 38 19.22 15.64 -6.70
N GLY A 39 19.36 14.33 -6.90
CA GLY A 39 20.48 13.73 -7.64
C GLY A 39 20.45 14.02 -9.14
N LEU A 40 19.26 13.96 -9.73
CA LEU A 40 19.04 14.25 -11.16
C LEU A 40 19.25 15.74 -11.46
N ASP A 41 18.78 16.64 -10.60
CA ASP A 41 19.03 18.09 -10.70
C ASP A 41 20.52 18.41 -10.70
N TYR A 42 21.29 17.77 -9.84
CA TYR A 42 22.72 18.01 -9.76
C TYR A 42 23.46 17.60 -11.05
N VAL A 43 22.98 16.60 -11.76
CA VAL A 43 23.58 16.19 -13.05
C VAL A 43 22.98 16.91 -14.26
N GLY A 44 22.08 17.86 -14.03
CA GLY A 44 21.47 18.69 -15.08
C GLY A 44 20.30 18.05 -15.81
N LEU A 45 19.64 17.07 -15.18
CA LEU A 45 18.44 16.38 -15.70
C LEU A 45 17.17 16.91 -15.03
N HIS A 46 16.97 18.23 -15.05
CA HIS A 46 15.90 18.93 -14.34
C HIS A 46 14.51 18.41 -14.67
N ASP A 47 14.19 18.21 -15.97
CA ASP A 47 12.87 17.72 -16.39
C ASP A 47 12.54 16.31 -15.81
N TRP A 48 13.59 15.52 -15.57
CA TRP A 48 13.44 14.20 -14.95
C TRP A 48 13.35 14.30 -13.43
N ALA A 49 14.04 15.25 -12.82
CA ALA A 49 13.99 15.53 -11.39
C ALA A 49 12.58 15.92 -10.97
N ASP A 50 12.00 16.91 -11.63
CA ASP A 50 10.62 17.38 -11.39
C ASP A 50 9.61 16.25 -11.57
N SER A 51 9.76 15.45 -12.64
CA SER A 51 8.86 14.31 -12.89
C SER A 51 8.94 13.21 -11.83
N VAL A 52 10.10 13.01 -11.22
CA VAL A 52 10.29 12.02 -10.14
C VAL A 52 9.71 12.53 -8.83
N GLU A 53 9.88 13.82 -8.54
CA GLU A 53 9.36 14.46 -7.34
C GLU A 53 7.83 14.49 -7.35
N ASP A 54 7.22 15.02 -8.40
CA ASP A 54 5.76 15.07 -8.59
C ASP A 54 5.12 13.67 -8.50
N TRP A 55 5.76 12.68 -9.14
CA TRP A 55 5.30 11.30 -9.07
C TRP A 55 5.41 10.72 -7.65
N GLY A 56 6.46 11.07 -6.90
CA GLY A 56 6.66 10.61 -5.54
C GLY A 56 5.64 11.14 -4.58
N ASP A 57 5.35 12.43 -4.65
CA ASP A 57 4.35 13.09 -3.80
C ASP A 57 2.94 12.56 -4.07
N GLU A 58 2.59 12.40 -5.35
CA GLU A 58 1.31 11.82 -5.75
C GLU A 58 1.18 10.36 -5.27
N THR A 59 2.24 9.56 -5.42
CA THR A 59 2.27 8.16 -5.00
C THR A 59 2.22 8.02 -3.48
N ALA A 60 2.94 8.86 -2.72
CA ALA A 60 2.93 8.85 -1.27
C ALA A 60 1.53 9.15 -0.72
N SER A 61 0.84 10.13 -1.30
CA SER A 61 -0.55 10.45 -0.95
C SER A 61 -1.50 9.28 -1.16
N ASP A 62 -1.30 8.51 -2.23
CA ASP A 62 -2.15 7.36 -2.55
C ASP A 62 -1.82 6.09 -1.76
N LEU A 63 -0.61 5.96 -1.26
CA LEU A 63 -0.16 4.80 -0.50
C LEU A 63 -0.59 4.81 0.97
N GLY A 64 -1.33 5.81 1.43
CA GLY A 64 -2.03 5.71 2.69
C GLY A 64 -1.54 6.59 3.83
N ALA A 65 -1.06 7.77 3.55
CA ALA A 65 -0.99 8.81 4.58
C ALA A 65 -2.43 9.18 5.00
N GLU A 66 -2.82 8.81 6.21
CA GLU A 66 -4.06 9.20 6.90
C GLU A 66 -5.36 9.14 6.06
N VAL A 67 -5.91 7.95 5.85
CA VAL A 67 -7.25 7.79 5.28
C VAL A 67 -8.19 7.22 6.31
N ASP A 68 -9.31 7.91 6.54
CA ASP A 68 -10.42 7.45 7.37
C ASP A 68 -11.13 6.29 6.67
N GLU A 69 -10.72 5.06 6.97
CA GLU A 69 -11.39 3.87 6.46
C GLU A 69 -12.78 3.71 7.07
N LYS A 70 -13.79 3.54 6.22
CA LYS A 70 -15.16 3.32 6.62
C LYS A 70 -15.35 1.97 7.33
N GLN A 71 -16.41 1.87 8.12
CA GLN A 71 -16.77 0.64 8.84
C GLN A 71 -17.84 -0.16 8.06
N LEU A 72 -17.97 -1.46 8.39
CA LEU A 72 -19.07 -2.28 7.87
C LEU A 72 -20.41 -1.63 8.18
N GLY A 73 -21.27 -1.54 7.18
CA GLY A 73 -22.57 -0.87 7.27
C GLY A 73 -22.55 0.61 6.88
N GLN A 74 -21.39 1.25 6.79
CA GLN A 74 -21.24 2.61 6.25
C GLN A 74 -21.02 2.60 4.74
N THR A 75 -20.39 1.55 4.22
CA THR A 75 -20.13 1.36 2.80
C THR A 75 -20.18 -0.12 2.42
N GLU A 76 -20.33 -0.40 1.15
CA GLU A 76 -20.19 -1.73 0.54
C GLU A 76 -18.96 -1.83 -0.36
N GLU A 77 -18.28 -0.70 -0.59
CA GLU A 77 -17.10 -0.61 -1.45
C GLU A 77 -15.86 -1.06 -0.67
N ALA A 78 -15.14 -2.02 -1.25
CA ALA A 78 -14.01 -2.66 -0.57
C ALA A 78 -12.80 -1.72 -0.43
N ASP A 79 -12.61 -0.80 -1.35
CA ASP A 79 -11.57 0.22 -1.37
C ASP A 79 -11.81 1.35 -0.36
N GLU A 80 -13.06 1.57 0.03
CA GLU A 80 -13.40 2.46 1.14
C GLU A 80 -13.24 1.79 2.53
N LEU A 81 -13.33 0.44 2.59
CA LEU A 81 -13.07 -0.35 3.80
C LEU A 81 -11.59 -0.66 3.99
N ILE A 82 -10.86 -0.84 2.90
CA ILE A 82 -9.41 -1.08 2.83
C ILE A 82 -8.86 -0.13 1.77
N HIS A 83 -8.28 0.97 2.23
CA HIS A 83 -7.74 1.96 1.31
C HIS A 83 -6.52 1.43 0.54
N GLY A 84 -6.41 1.85 -0.71
CA GLY A 84 -5.29 1.59 -1.60
C GLY A 84 -5.73 1.43 -3.05
N ASP A 85 -5.12 2.20 -3.96
CA ASP A 85 -5.32 2.05 -5.40
C ASP A 85 -4.28 1.10 -5.98
N VAL A 86 -4.69 -0.15 -6.18
CA VAL A 86 -3.82 -1.21 -6.71
C VAL A 86 -3.21 -0.84 -8.06
N LYS A 87 -3.97 -0.16 -8.95
CA LYS A 87 -3.46 0.22 -10.27
C LYS A 87 -2.36 1.27 -10.18
N ARG A 88 -2.51 2.22 -9.26
CA ARG A 88 -1.49 3.25 -9.02
C ARG A 88 -0.25 2.66 -8.37
N ILE A 89 -0.41 1.74 -7.42
CA ILE A 89 0.71 1.00 -6.83
C ILE A 89 1.48 0.21 -7.90
N GLU A 90 0.77 -0.48 -8.79
CA GLU A 90 1.38 -1.22 -9.90
C GLU A 90 2.09 -0.29 -10.89
N ALA A 91 1.48 0.85 -11.22
CA ALA A 91 2.09 1.86 -12.09
C ALA A 91 3.37 2.44 -11.46
N ALA A 92 3.36 2.66 -10.14
CA ALA A 92 4.53 3.10 -9.38
C ALA A 92 5.67 2.07 -9.45
N ALA A 93 5.35 0.79 -9.23
CA ALA A 93 6.34 -0.29 -9.36
C ALA A 93 6.94 -0.36 -10.78
N GLU A 94 6.12 -0.22 -11.82
CA GLU A 94 6.61 -0.19 -13.21
C GLU A 94 7.48 1.04 -13.52
N HIS A 95 7.20 2.19 -12.90
CA HIS A 95 8.07 3.37 -13.02
C HIS A 95 9.45 3.11 -12.43
N LEU A 96 9.52 2.54 -11.25
CA LEU A 96 10.79 2.19 -10.61
C LEU A 96 11.59 1.17 -11.44
N LYS A 97 10.94 0.21 -12.09
CA LYS A 97 11.60 -0.71 -13.03
C LYS A 97 12.23 0.03 -14.22
N LYS A 98 11.58 1.08 -14.72
CA LYS A 98 12.16 1.92 -15.80
C LYS A 98 13.39 2.69 -15.31
N PHE A 99 13.36 3.22 -14.08
CA PHE A 99 14.54 3.85 -13.48
C PHE A 99 15.67 2.85 -13.27
N HIS A 100 15.38 1.66 -12.76
CA HIS A 100 16.36 0.58 -12.67
C HIS A 100 17.04 0.36 -14.02
N ALA A 101 16.28 0.15 -15.09
CA ALA A 101 16.83 -0.08 -16.43
C ALA A 101 17.65 1.11 -16.95
N ALA A 102 17.22 2.34 -16.69
CA ALA A 102 17.95 3.53 -17.07
C ALA A 102 19.30 3.67 -16.33
N PHE A 103 19.31 3.46 -15.02
CA PHE A 103 20.51 3.53 -14.19
C PHE A 103 21.49 2.40 -14.49
N ASP A 104 20.99 1.19 -14.75
CA ASP A 104 21.81 0.07 -15.18
C ASP A 104 22.46 0.33 -16.55
N SER A 105 21.72 0.94 -17.47
CA SER A 105 22.28 1.38 -18.76
C SER A 105 23.40 2.41 -18.58
N VAL A 106 23.21 3.40 -17.71
CA VAL A 106 24.28 4.39 -17.39
C VAL A 106 25.47 3.70 -16.74
N HIS A 107 25.25 2.78 -15.81
CA HIS A 107 26.32 1.97 -15.22
C HIS A 107 27.13 1.24 -16.29
N ALA A 108 26.44 0.55 -17.22
CA ALA A 108 27.08 -0.20 -18.30
C ALA A 108 27.90 0.71 -19.25
N GLU A 109 27.40 1.91 -19.58
CA GLU A 109 28.14 2.87 -20.41
C GLU A 109 29.33 3.45 -19.68
N LEU A 110 29.22 3.77 -18.38
CA LEU A 110 30.34 4.26 -17.58
C LEU A 110 31.47 3.23 -17.46
N LEU A 111 31.17 1.94 -17.45
CA LEU A 111 32.21 0.89 -17.48
C LEU A 111 33.02 0.87 -18.77
N LYS A 112 32.47 1.42 -19.87
CA LYS A 112 33.17 1.52 -21.15
C LYS A 112 34.07 2.75 -21.25
N VAL A 113 33.88 3.74 -20.35
CA VAL A 113 34.71 4.97 -20.35
C VAL A 113 36.14 4.63 -19.91
N GLY A 114 37.05 4.71 -20.83
CA GLY A 114 38.45 4.44 -20.61
C GLY A 114 39.27 5.69 -20.69
N SER A 115 40.45 5.66 -20.09
CA SER A 115 41.50 6.69 -20.22
C SER A 115 42.66 6.18 -21.08
N ALA A 116 42.40 5.32 -22.07
CA ALA A 116 43.46 4.62 -22.82
C ALA A 116 44.45 5.54 -23.54
N GLU A 117 43.94 6.72 -23.98
CA GLU A 117 44.76 7.71 -24.71
C GLU A 117 45.43 8.75 -23.79
N TRP A 118 45.21 8.68 -22.47
CA TRP A 118 45.79 9.59 -21.50
C TRP A 118 47.05 8.99 -20.90
N GLU A 119 48.06 9.85 -20.62
CA GLU A 119 49.28 9.47 -19.95
C GLU A 119 49.59 10.43 -18.79
N GLY A 120 50.36 9.95 -17.78
CA GLY A 120 50.81 10.73 -16.63
C GLY A 120 49.91 10.72 -15.42
N GLU A 121 50.26 11.50 -14.38
CA GLU A 121 49.64 11.55 -13.05
C GLU A 121 48.14 11.91 -13.11
N GLY A 122 47.72 12.72 -14.08
CA GLY A 122 46.32 13.08 -14.29
C GLY A 122 45.43 11.89 -14.64
N LYS A 123 45.96 10.92 -15.40
CA LYS A 123 45.26 9.67 -15.72
C LYS A 123 45.00 8.85 -14.48
N GLU A 124 45.98 8.68 -13.61
CA GLU A 124 45.84 7.89 -12.39
C GLU A 124 44.84 8.51 -11.41
N ALA A 125 44.93 9.85 -11.24
CA ALA A 125 43.98 10.58 -10.39
C ALA A 125 42.54 10.49 -10.91
N PHE A 126 42.36 10.61 -12.24
CA PHE A 126 41.05 10.42 -12.88
C PHE A 126 40.52 8.99 -12.66
N ALA A 127 41.32 7.99 -13.02
CA ALA A 127 40.92 6.58 -12.91
C ALA A 127 40.48 6.21 -11.49
N LYS A 128 41.23 6.68 -10.48
CA LYS A 128 40.92 6.46 -9.07
C LYS A 128 39.57 7.09 -8.66
N LYS A 129 39.31 8.33 -9.08
CA LYS A 129 38.02 8.99 -8.79
C LYS A 129 36.88 8.42 -9.62
N PHE A 130 37.14 8.13 -10.89
CA PHE A 130 36.09 7.63 -11.79
C PHE A 130 35.65 6.22 -11.46
N ALA A 131 36.47 5.36 -10.89
CA ALA A 131 36.17 3.97 -10.56
C ALA A 131 34.98 3.82 -9.59
N GLU A 132 34.66 4.85 -8.81
CA GLU A 132 33.51 4.83 -7.89
C GLU A 132 32.18 5.20 -8.57
N HIS A 133 32.22 5.90 -9.73
CA HIS A 133 30.99 6.33 -10.42
C HIS A 133 30.13 5.18 -10.92
N PRO A 134 30.66 4.18 -11.66
CA PRO A 134 29.86 3.05 -12.10
C PRO A 134 29.16 2.32 -10.94
N LYS A 135 29.87 2.11 -9.83
CA LYS A 135 29.33 1.43 -8.65
C LYS A 135 28.12 2.17 -8.04
N LYS A 136 28.12 3.52 -8.10
CA LYS A 136 27.00 4.31 -7.56
C LYS A 136 25.75 4.20 -8.40
N TRP A 137 25.91 4.16 -9.72
CA TRP A 137 24.78 3.93 -10.62
C TRP A 137 24.23 2.52 -10.48
N ALA A 138 25.09 1.51 -10.31
CA ALA A 138 24.63 0.15 -10.00
C ALA A 138 23.80 0.12 -8.72
N ARG A 139 24.25 0.74 -7.62
CA ARG A 139 23.48 0.81 -6.37
C ARG A 139 22.15 1.54 -6.52
N ALA A 140 22.09 2.60 -7.34
CA ALA A 140 20.85 3.29 -7.63
C ALA A 140 19.88 2.38 -8.42
N ALA A 141 20.38 1.60 -9.38
CA ALA A 141 19.61 0.61 -10.09
C ALA A 141 19.04 -0.45 -9.15
N ASP A 142 19.90 -1.05 -8.30
CA ASP A 142 19.49 -2.06 -7.30
C ASP A 142 18.41 -1.52 -6.36
N ALA A 143 18.57 -0.28 -5.87
CA ALA A 143 17.59 0.35 -4.99
C ALA A 143 16.21 0.52 -5.67
N CYS A 144 16.20 0.88 -6.95
CA CYS A 144 14.95 0.97 -7.72
C CYS A 144 14.30 -0.40 -7.93
N GLU A 145 15.09 -1.46 -8.16
CA GLU A 145 14.59 -2.82 -8.30
C GLU A 145 13.95 -3.32 -6.99
N GLU A 146 14.64 -3.13 -5.87
CA GLU A 146 14.13 -3.50 -4.55
C GLU A 146 12.84 -2.76 -4.20
N ALA A 147 12.80 -1.46 -4.44
CA ALA A 147 11.59 -0.65 -4.20
C ALA A 147 10.43 -1.09 -5.11
N ALA A 148 10.69 -1.39 -6.39
CA ALA A 148 9.68 -1.92 -7.31
C ALA A 148 9.14 -3.27 -6.83
N GLY A 149 10.03 -4.15 -6.34
CA GLY A 149 9.65 -5.43 -5.73
C GLY A 149 8.76 -5.27 -4.50
N ALA A 150 9.12 -4.34 -3.61
CA ALA A 150 8.34 -4.04 -2.41
C ALA A 150 6.94 -3.49 -2.74
N LEU A 151 6.84 -2.55 -3.69
CA LEU A 151 5.54 -2.03 -4.14
C LEU A 151 4.69 -3.11 -4.81
N THR A 152 5.28 -3.97 -5.61
CA THR A 152 4.56 -5.11 -6.22
C THR A 152 3.98 -6.01 -5.13
N ALA A 153 4.78 -6.38 -4.13
CA ALA A 153 4.33 -7.20 -3.00
C ALA A 153 3.20 -6.50 -2.20
N TYR A 154 3.33 -5.20 -1.97
CA TYR A 154 2.30 -4.41 -1.31
C TYR A 154 1.00 -4.36 -2.12
N GLY A 155 1.05 -4.16 -3.43
CA GLY A 155 -0.11 -4.22 -4.32
C GLY A 155 -0.87 -5.55 -4.24
N HIS A 156 -0.14 -6.67 -4.15
CA HIS A 156 -0.73 -7.98 -3.90
C HIS A 156 -1.43 -8.06 -2.53
N THR A 157 -0.82 -7.48 -1.50
CA THR A 157 -1.40 -7.44 -0.15
C THR A 157 -2.69 -6.62 -0.11
N VAL A 158 -2.70 -5.43 -0.74
CA VAL A 158 -3.90 -4.59 -0.88
C VAL A 158 -5.01 -5.33 -1.63
N THR A 159 -4.67 -5.97 -2.76
CA THR A 159 -5.62 -6.78 -3.54
C THR A 159 -6.25 -7.88 -2.70
N TRP A 160 -5.44 -8.61 -1.93
CA TRP A 160 -5.91 -9.64 -1.02
C TRP A 160 -6.81 -9.04 0.07
N ALA A 161 -6.39 -7.94 0.71
CA ALA A 161 -7.15 -7.31 1.79
C ALA A 161 -8.51 -6.78 1.31
N GLN A 162 -8.58 -6.16 0.13
CA GLN A 162 -9.83 -5.73 -0.49
C GLN A 162 -10.73 -6.90 -0.86
N LYS A 163 -10.16 -8.05 -1.23
CA LYS A 163 -10.95 -9.28 -1.41
C LYS A 163 -11.55 -9.79 -0.09
N GLN A 164 -10.80 -9.72 1.01
CA GLN A 164 -11.32 -10.04 2.34
C GLN A 164 -12.42 -9.05 2.77
N ALA A 165 -12.26 -7.76 2.47
CA ALA A 165 -13.29 -6.76 2.73
C ALA A 165 -14.61 -7.07 2.00
N LYS A 166 -14.55 -7.50 0.73
CA LYS A 166 -15.76 -7.95 0.00
C LYS A 166 -16.45 -9.13 0.67
N GLU A 167 -15.69 -10.09 1.17
CA GLU A 167 -16.25 -11.24 1.92
C GLU A 167 -16.85 -10.78 3.24
N ALA A 168 -16.21 -9.87 3.96
CA ALA A 168 -16.74 -9.27 5.17
C ALA A 168 -18.07 -8.55 4.92
N VAL A 169 -18.19 -7.77 3.84
CA VAL A 169 -19.44 -7.13 3.41
C VAL A 169 -20.54 -8.18 3.15
N ARG A 170 -20.20 -9.24 2.42
CA ARG A 170 -21.14 -10.32 2.11
C ARG A 170 -21.71 -10.98 3.38
N LEU A 171 -20.84 -11.30 4.34
CA LEU A 171 -21.23 -11.89 5.63
C LEU A 171 -22.03 -10.92 6.47
N TYR A 172 -21.63 -9.66 6.53
CA TYR A 172 -22.35 -8.63 7.26
C TYR A 172 -23.79 -8.44 6.74
N LYS A 173 -23.97 -8.39 5.41
CA LYS A 173 -25.29 -8.32 4.78
C LYS A 173 -26.15 -9.55 5.10
N LYS A 174 -25.55 -10.74 5.03
CA LYS A 174 -26.23 -12.00 5.38
C LYS A 174 -26.70 -11.99 6.83
N GLY A 175 -25.83 -11.63 7.77
CA GLY A 175 -26.15 -11.51 9.19
C GLY A 175 -27.28 -10.49 9.44
N LYS A 176 -27.17 -9.30 8.83
CA LYS A 176 -28.18 -8.25 8.94
C LYS A 176 -29.56 -8.70 8.42
N ALA A 177 -29.59 -9.43 7.30
CA ALA A 177 -30.83 -9.96 6.75
C ALA A 177 -31.46 -11.02 7.69
N ALA A 178 -30.66 -11.95 8.22
CA ALA A 178 -31.11 -12.97 9.17
C ALA A 178 -31.61 -12.34 10.46
N SER A 179 -30.95 -11.35 11.02
CA SER A 179 -31.40 -10.60 12.19
C SER A 179 -32.73 -9.93 11.93
N LYS A 180 -32.88 -9.24 10.79
CA LYS A 180 -34.15 -8.57 10.43
C LYS A 180 -35.31 -9.56 10.34
N GLU A 181 -35.10 -10.64 9.60
CA GLU A 181 -36.13 -11.68 9.45
C GLU A 181 -36.56 -12.28 10.80
N ALA A 182 -35.60 -12.57 11.68
CA ALA A 182 -35.85 -13.09 13.01
C ALA A 182 -36.61 -12.09 13.90
N VAL A 183 -36.24 -10.81 13.87
CA VAL A 183 -36.94 -9.73 14.60
C VAL A 183 -38.38 -9.60 14.11
N ASP A 184 -38.59 -9.55 12.78
CA ASP A 184 -39.91 -9.44 12.19
C ASP A 184 -40.81 -10.65 12.57
N ALA A 185 -40.23 -11.86 12.54
CA ALA A 185 -40.95 -13.08 12.94
C ALA A 185 -41.27 -13.11 14.45
N HIS A 186 -40.35 -12.65 15.29
CA HIS A 186 -40.56 -12.58 16.74
C HIS A 186 -41.62 -11.55 17.08
N ASN A 187 -41.56 -10.34 16.51
CA ASN A 187 -42.54 -9.28 16.72
C ASN A 187 -43.95 -9.72 16.33
N LYS A 188 -44.12 -10.41 15.18
CA LYS A 188 -45.42 -10.97 14.78
C LYS A 188 -46.02 -11.92 15.85
N LYS A 189 -45.17 -12.75 16.51
CA LYS A 189 -45.63 -13.65 17.59
C LYS A 189 -46.03 -12.85 18.83
N VAL A 190 -45.24 -11.83 19.19
CA VAL A 190 -45.54 -10.94 20.33
C VAL A 190 -46.84 -10.17 20.08
N ASP A 191 -47.00 -9.60 18.89
CA ASP A 191 -48.19 -8.84 18.52
C ASP A 191 -49.45 -9.73 18.54
N ALA A 192 -49.38 -10.96 18.00
CA ALA A 192 -50.46 -11.92 18.02
C ALA A 192 -50.85 -12.35 19.45
N TYR A 193 -49.84 -12.53 20.33
CA TYR A 193 -50.05 -12.82 21.75
C TYR A 193 -50.76 -11.64 22.44
N ASN A 194 -50.25 -10.43 22.27
CA ASN A 194 -50.81 -9.22 22.89
C ASN A 194 -52.23 -8.95 22.41
N ALA A 195 -52.53 -9.12 21.12
CA ALA A 195 -53.86 -8.92 20.56
C ALA A 195 -54.93 -9.86 21.16
N LYS A 196 -54.57 -11.08 21.57
CA LYS A 196 -55.45 -11.99 22.27
C LYS A 196 -55.66 -11.58 23.74
N VAL A 197 -54.55 -11.16 24.41
CA VAL A 197 -54.65 -10.64 25.79
C VAL A 197 -55.60 -9.45 25.85
N ASP A 198 -55.48 -8.50 24.92
CA ASP A 198 -56.31 -7.30 24.87
C ASP A 198 -57.76 -7.59 24.63
N LYS A 199 -58.12 -8.71 23.97
CA LYS A 199 -59.45 -9.19 23.75
C LYS A 199 -60.01 -10.04 24.91
N GLY A 200 -59.22 -10.34 25.92
CA GLY A 200 -59.58 -11.27 27.00
C GLY A 200 -59.68 -12.75 26.56
N GLU A 201 -59.04 -13.07 25.40
CA GLU A 201 -58.97 -14.45 24.89
C GLU A 201 -57.70 -15.15 25.48
N ASP A 202 -57.77 -16.51 25.49
CA ASP A 202 -56.55 -17.27 25.88
C ASP A 202 -55.38 -17.03 24.85
N PRO A 203 -54.33 -16.38 25.26
CA PRO A 203 -53.22 -16.08 24.35
C PRO A 203 -52.32 -17.29 24.08
N GLY A 204 -52.48 -18.39 24.84
CA GLY A 204 -51.56 -19.51 24.82
C GLY A 204 -50.21 -19.21 25.47
N PRO A 205 -49.16 -19.98 25.19
CA PRO A 205 -47.85 -19.76 25.78
C PRO A 205 -47.22 -18.44 25.33
N LYS A 206 -46.60 -17.73 26.28
CA LYS A 206 -45.87 -16.50 26.01
C LYS A 206 -44.75 -16.75 25.01
N PRO A 207 -44.52 -15.86 24.03
CA PRO A 207 -43.35 -15.95 23.16
C PRO A 207 -42.05 -16.06 23.97
N GLY A 208 -41.16 -16.97 23.56
CA GLY A 208 -39.87 -17.16 24.21
C GLY A 208 -38.93 -15.98 24.02
N GLU A 209 -37.76 -16.06 24.62
CA GLU A 209 -36.73 -15.03 24.46
C GLU A 209 -36.26 -14.93 23.00
N PHE A 210 -35.97 -13.72 22.59
CA PHE A 210 -35.41 -13.47 21.25
C PHE A 210 -33.95 -13.87 21.21
N HIS A 211 -33.58 -14.67 20.23
CA HIS A 211 -32.18 -14.97 19.87
C HIS A 211 -31.92 -14.48 18.45
N ASP A 212 -30.89 -13.61 18.32
CA ASP A 212 -30.52 -13.06 17.03
C ASP A 212 -29.56 -14.02 16.28
N PRO A 213 -29.99 -14.64 15.16
CA PRO A 213 -29.16 -15.56 14.39
C PRO A 213 -28.08 -14.85 13.57
N GLY A 214 -28.20 -13.55 13.36
CA GLY A 214 -27.24 -12.79 12.54
C GLY A 214 -25.99 -12.34 13.29
N VAL A 215 -25.95 -12.43 14.62
CA VAL A 215 -24.82 -11.96 15.44
C VAL A 215 -23.53 -12.66 15.10
N ALA A 216 -23.56 -13.97 14.83
CA ALA A 216 -22.37 -14.75 14.50
C ALA A 216 -21.74 -14.29 13.18
N ASP A 217 -22.54 -14.12 12.14
CA ASP A 217 -22.09 -13.63 10.83
C ASP A 217 -21.54 -12.19 10.94
N GLY A 218 -22.18 -11.32 11.73
CA GLY A 218 -21.74 -9.95 11.96
C GLY A 218 -20.38 -9.89 12.67
N LYS A 219 -20.16 -10.69 13.71
CA LYS A 219 -18.87 -10.78 14.41
C LYS A 219 -17.76 -11.33 13.51
N GLU A 220 -18.05 -12.35 12.73
CA GLU A 220 -17.09 -12.92 11.80
C GLU A 220 -16.71 -11.93 10.69
N ALA A 221 -17.67 -11.17 10.16
CA ALA A 221 -17.41 -10.10 9.20
C ALA A 221 -16.45 -9.03 9.78
N GLN A 222 -16.68 -8.59 11.01
CA GLN A 222 -15.80 -7.64 11.70
C GLN A 222 -14.39 -8.22 11.91
N ARG A 223 -14.28 -9.51 12.28
CA ARG A 223 -13.02 -10.19 12.47
C ARG A 223 -12.22 -10.27 11.17
N ILE A 224 -12.86 -10.62 10.04
CA ILE A 224 -12.24 -10.69 8.73
C ILE A 224 -11.69 -9.31 8.32
N LEU A 225 -12.50 -8.26 8.46
CA LEU A 225 -12.09 -6.90 8.13
C LEU A 225 -10.90 -6.42 8.98
N ALA A 226 -10.96 -6.67 10.30
CA ALA A 226 -9.89 -6.30 11.22
C ALA A 226 -8.56 -7.01 10.88
N GLU A 227 -8.62 -8.31 10.55
CA GLU A 227 -7.43 -9.07 10.16
C GLU A 227 -6.88 -8.59 8.81
N ALA A 228 -7.76 -8.29 7.85
CA ALA A 228 -7.34 -7.74 6.55
C ALA A 228 -6.60 -6.40 6.69
N ARG A 229 -7.10 -5.50 7.54
CA ARG A 229 -6.44 -4.23 7.87
C ARG A 229 -5.07 -4.43 8.51
N LYS A 230 -5.02 -5.35 9.48
CA LYS A 230 -3.77 -5.67 10.18
C LYS A 230 -2.70 -6.23 9.26
N GLN A 231 -3.07 -7.06 8.28
CA GLN A 231 -2.11 -7.65 7.36
C GLN A 231 -1.68 -6.68 6.25
N ARG A 232 -2.55 -5.71 5.89
CA ARG A 232 -2.19 -4.67 4.94
C ARG A 232 -1.18 -3.67 5.55
N ASN A 233 -1.32 -3.31 6.81
CA ASN A 233 -0.42 -2.40 7.54
C ASN A 233 0.90 -3.08 7.93
#